data_a073f9a9bae800ad1e6765c7c5b21e86
#
_entry.id   a073f9a9bae800ad1e6765c7c5b21e86
#
_cell.length_a   1.000
_cell.length_b   1.000
_cell.length_c   1.000
_cell.angle_alpha   90.00
_cell.angle_beta   90.00
_cell.angle_gamma   90.00
#
_symmetry.space_group_name_H-M   'P 1'
#
loop_
_entity.id
_entity.type
_entity.pdbx_description
1 polymer ?
#
loop_
_entity_poly.entity_id
_entity_poly.type
_entity_poly.pdbx_seq_one_letter_code
_entity_poly.pdbx_strand_id
1 'polypeptide(L)'
;EHLPYERPLYVHQEQAIRKAVQGRNLVIATGTGSGKTEAFLIPILNSLLLEEQAGTLSQPGVRALLLYPMNALANDQMKRLRAILANYPAITFGRYVGDTEHSPQTAREVFERNFPGQKPLDNEKLSRREIQESPPHLLLTNYAMLEYLLLRPADSPLFDGPTSGHWRFIILDEAHVYDGANATEIGMLLRRLQDRVTGGQ
;
A
#
# COMPACT_ATOMS: atom_id res chain seq x y z
N GLU A 1 -4.36 20.02 1.48
CA GLU A 1 -5.76 19.69 1.08
C GLU A 1 -5.77 18.60 0.01
N HIS A 2 -5.42 17.36 0.39
CA HIS A 2 -5.22 16.27 -0.59
C HIS A 2 -6.50 15.47 -0.87
N LEU A 3 -7.49 15.52 0.00
CA LEU A 3 -8.85 15.01 -0.18
C LEU A 3 -9.86 16.02 0.39
N PRO A 4 -10.08 17.16 -0.27
CA PRO A 4 -10.99 18.17 0.24
C PRO A 4 -12.43 17.65 0.20
N TYR A 5 -13.14 17.79 1.33
CA TYR A 5 -14.51 17.33 1.50
C TYR A 5 -15.50 17.94 0.47
N GLU A 6 -15.24 19.17 0.06
CA GLU A 6 -16.11 19.92 -0.86
C GLU A 6 -15.84 19.59 -2.35
N ARG A 7 -14.80 18.82 -2.67
CA ARG A 7 -14.49 18.48 -4.06
C ARG A 7 -15.43 17.36 -4.54
N PRO A 8 -16.26 17.62 -5.57
CA PRO A 8 -17.12 16.59 -6.11
C PRO A 8 -16.29 15.46 -6.73
N LEU A 9 -16.71 14.23 -6.49
CA LEU A 9 -16.10 13.05 -7.11
C LEU A 9 -16.49 12.98 -8.60
N TYR A 10 -15.57 12.51 -9.42
CA TYR A 10 -15.92 12.11 -10.77
C TYR A 10 -16.80 10.86 -10.74
N VAL A 11 -17.65 10.70 -11.76
CA VAL A 11 -18.57 9.54 -11.86
C VAL A 11 -17.85 8.20 -11.75
N HIS A 12 -16.67 8.05 -12.38
CA HIS A 12 -15.90 6.81 -12.28
C HIS A 12 -15.34 6.56 -10.89
N GLN A 13 -14.97 7.62 -10.14
CA GLN A 13 -14.53 7.51 -8.75
C GLN A 13 -15.69 7.03 -7.86
N GLU A 14 -16.85 7.66 -7.97
CA GLU A 14 -18.04 7.26 -7.21
C GLU A 14 -18.42 5.80 -7.48
N GLN A 15 -18.46 5.41 -8.76
CA GLN A 15 -18.77 4.04 -9.17
C GLN A 15 -17.75 3.03 -8.62
N ALA A 16 -16.45 3.36 -8.68
CA ALA A 16 -15.38 2.51 -8.16
C ALA A 16 -15.51 2.33 -6.65
N ILE A 17 -15.69 3.44 -5.91
CA ILE A 17 -15.85 3.42 -4.45
C ILE A 17 -17.06 2.55 -4.06
N ARG A 18 -18.21 2.76 -4.66
CA ARG A 18 -19.43 1.98 -4.38
C ARG A 18 -19.23 0.48 -4.61
N LYS A 19 -18.56 0.10 -5.70
CA LYS A 19 -18.28 -1.31 -6.01
C LYS A 19 -17.22 -1.91 -5.09
N ALA A 20 -16.17 -1.15 -4.74
CA ALA A 20 -15.13 -1.60 -3.81
C ALA A 20 -15.69 -1.88 -2.42
N VAL A 21 -16.59 -1.01 -1.91
CA VAL A 21 -17.29 -1.21 -0.63
C VAL A 21 -18.17 -2.47 -0.66
N GLN A 22 -18.66 -2.88 -1.84
CA GLN A 22 -19.41 -4.13 -2.03
C GLN A 22 -18.49 -5.38 -2.15
N GLY A 23 -17.17 -5.23 -1.97
CA GLY A 23 -16.20 -6.32 -2.09
C GLY A 23 -15.92 -6.79 -3.52
N ARG A 24 -16.21 -5.98 -4.54
CA ARG A 24 -16.01 -6.37 -5.95
C ARG A 24 -14.60 -6.04 -6.41
N ASN A 25 -14.02 -6.94 -7.20
CA ASN A 25 -12.80 -6.66 -7.96
C ASN A 25 -13.11 -5.67 -9.09
N LEU A 26 -12.18 -4.73 -9.32
CA LEU A 26 -12.40 -3.61 -10.23
C LEU A 26 -11.22 -3.42 -11.18
N VAL A 27 -11.53 -3.03 -12.40
CA VAL A 27 -10.59 -2.44 -13.35
C VAL A 27 -11.07 -1.01 -13.62
N ILE A 28 -10.19 -0.02 -13.37
CA ILE A 28 -10.48 1.39 -13.56
C ILE A 28 -9.65 1.88 -14.74
N ALA A 29 -10.28 2.01 -15.91
CA ALA A 29 -9.67 2.48 -17.14
C ALA A 29 -10.15 3.92 -17.44
N THR A 30 -9.29 4.89 -17.16
CA THR A 30 -9.55 6.32 -17.42
C THR A 30 -8.25 7.00 -17.83
N GLY A 31 -8.34 8.17 -18.46
CA GLY A 31 -7.17 8.97 -18.87
C GLY A 31 -6.26 9.34 -17.71
N THR A 32 -5.03 9.75 -17.99
CA THR A 32 -4.08 10.28 -17.00
C THR A 32 -4.64 11.56 -16.36
N GLY A 33 -4.36 11.76 -15.08
CA GLY A 33 -4.85 12.94 -14.35
C GLY A 33 -6.33 12.93 -13.96
N SER A 34 -7.05 11.83 -14.24
CA SER A 34 -8.49 11.70 -13.94
C SER A 34 -8.80 11.39 -12.46
N GLY A 35 -7.80 11.32 -11.58
CA GLY A 35 -7.99 11.01 -10.17
C GLY A 35 -8.24 9.51 -9.89
N LYS A 36 -7.58 8.62 -10.64
CA LYS A 36 -7.62 7.16 -10.39
C LYS A 36 -7.19 6.80 -8.97
N THR A 37 -6.23 7.54 -8.42
CA THR A 37 -5.71 7.27 -7.07
C THR A 37 -6.79 7.41 -6.00
N GLU A 38 -7.66 8.41 -6.09
CA GLU A 38 -8.77 8.60 -5.17
C GLU A 38 -9.76 7.43 -5.24
N ALA A 39 -9.97 6.87 -6.42
CA ALA A 39 -10.92 5.78 -6.63
C ALA A 39 -10.55 4.50 -5.87
N PHE A 40 -9.28 4.24 -5.61
CA PHE A 40 -8.85 3.11 -4.76
C PHE A 40 -8.46 3.55 -3.34
N LEU A 41 -7.92 4.75 -3.15
CA LEU A 41 -7.45 5.19 -1.85
C LEU A 41 -8.61 5.49 -0.88
N ILE A 42 -9.70 6.09 -1.38
CA ILE A 42 -10.88 6.39 -0.55
C ILE A 42 -11.49 5.12 0.08
N PRO A 43 -11.80 4.03 -0.67
CA PRO A 43 -12.32 2.82 -0.05
C PRO A 43 -11.34 2.15 0.92
N ILE A 44 -10.03 2.21 0.65
CA ILE A 44 -9.01 1.72 1.58
C ILE A 44 -9.06 2.50 2.89
N LEU A 45 -8.98 3.84 2.82
CA LEU A 45 -9.02 4.69 4.01
C LEU A 45 -10.33 4.51 4.78
N ASN A 46 -11.46 4.44 4.08
CA ASN A 46 -12.76 4.18 4.71
C ASN A 46 -12.75 2.84 5.48
N SER A 47 -12.20 1.77 4.89
CA SER A 47 -12.07 0.48 5.57
C SER A 47 -11.22 0.57 6.82
N LEU A 48 -10.07 1.28 6.76
CA LEU A 48 -9.17 1.45 7.90
C LEU A 48 -9.80 2.30 9.02
N LEU A 49 -10.54 3.35 8.67
CA LEU A 49 -11.25 4.18 9.64
C LEU A 49 -12.38 3.40 10.33
N LEU A 50 -13.07 2.50 9.62
CA LEU A 50 -14.05 1.60 10.23
C LEU A 50 -13.38 0.60 11.18
N GLU A 51 -12.19 0.07 10.86
CA GLU A 51 -11.41 -0.76 11.77
C GLU A 51 -10.94 0.02 13.01
N GLU A 52 -10.55 1.30 12.84
CA GLU A 52 -10.19 2.19 13.94
C GLU A 52 -11.38 2.39 14.89
N GLN A 53 -12.56 2.70 14.34
CA GLN A 53 -13.79 2.85 15.12
C GLN A 53 -14.21 1.57 15.85
N ALA A 54 -13.94 0.41 15.24
CA ALA A 54 -14.19 -0.90 15.85
C ALA A 54 -13.11 -1.33 16.85
N GLY A 55 -12.00 -0.56 17.00
CA GLY A 55 -10.88 -0.88 17.88
C GLY A 55 -9.98 -2.02 17.39
N THR A 56 -10.10 -2.43 16.14
CA THR A 56 -9.33 -3.54 15.55
C THR A 56 -8.09 -3.09 14.77
N LEU A 57 -7.96 -1.80 14.46
CA LEU A 57 -6.83 -1.26 13.69
C LEU A 57 -5.51 -1.28 14.46
N SER A 58 -5.53 -1.37 15.79
CA SER A 58 -4.32 -1.37 16.62
C SER A 58 -3.38 -2.56 16.37
N GLN A 59 -3.89 -3.63 15.76
CA GLN A 59 -3.08 -4.80 15.41
C GLN A 59 -2.27 -4.54 14.14
N PRO A 60 -0.93 -4.78 14.15
CA PRO A 60 -0.11 -4.68 12.94
C PRO A 60 -0.55 -5.71 11.91
N GLY A 61 -0.30 -5.43 10.64
CA GLY A 61 -0.63 -6.34 9.54
C GLY A 61 -1.07 -5.56 8.30
N VAL A 62 -0.72 -6.08 7.13
CA VAL A 62 -1.04 -5.44 5.85
C VAL A 62 -2.54 -5.57 5.57
N ARG A 63 -3.21 -4.44 5.33
CA ARG A 63 -4.60 -4.36 4.84
C ARG A 63 -4.64 -4.05 3.35
N ALA A 64 -3.70 -3.21 2.90
CA ALA A 64 -3.63 -2.83 1.50
C ALA A 64 -2.19 -2.90 0.99
N LEU A 65 -2.00 -3.60 -0.12
CA LEU A 65 -0.78 -3.61 -0.91
C LEU A 65 -0.97 -2.74 -2.14
N LEU A 66 -0.08 -1.77 -2.33
CA LEU A 66 -0.04 -0.92 -3.51
C LEU A 66 1.19 -1.28 -4.34
N LEU A 67 0.96 -1.84 -5.52
CA LEU A 67 2.00 -2.25 -6.46
C LEU A 67 2.19 -1.21 -7.54
N TYR A 68 3.42 -0.74 -7.69
CA TYR A 68 3.83 0.21 -8.71
C TYR A 68 4.85 -0.41 -9.64
N PRO A 69 4.84 -0.09 -10.94
CA PRO A 69 5.80 -0.64 -11.89
C PRO A 69 7.23 -0.12 -11.67
N MET A 70 7.36 1.09 -11.12
CA MET A 70 8.65 1.75 -10.93
C MET A 70 8.73 2.44 -9.56
N ASN A 71 9.94 2.50 -8.99
CA ASN A 71 10.21 3.15 -7.72
C ASN A 71 9.87 4.65 -7.70
N ALA A 72 10.01 5.35 -8.83
CA ALA A 72 9.70 6.77 -8.93
C ALA A 72 8.22 7.05 -8.63
N LEU A 73 7.32 6.25 -9.19
CA LEU A 73 5.88 6.36 -8.93
C LEU A 73 5.55 6.06 -7.47
N ALA A 74 6.21 5.07 -6.88
CA ALA A 74 6.06 4.77 -5.45
C ALA A 74 6.49 5.95 -4.58
N ASN A 75 7.54 6.69 -4.95
CA ASN A 75 8.01 7.85 -4.22
C ASN A 75 7.01 9.01 -4.24
N ASP A 76 6.39 9.28 -5.38
CA ASP A 76 5.37 10.35 -5.48
C ASP A 76 4.11 9.98 -4.70
N GLN A 77 3.72 8.71 -4.71
CA GLN A 77 2.62 8.24 -3.90
C GLN A 77 2.94 8.29 -2.40
N MET A 78 4.20 8.03 -1.99
CA MET A 78 4.61 8.22 -0.59
C MET A 78 4.46 9.67 -0.13
N LYS A 79 4.84 10.66 -0.95
CA LYS A 79 4.62 12.08 -0.62
C LYS A 79 3.13 12.38 -0.40
N ARG A 80 2.29 11.82 -1.28
CA ARG A 80 0.84 12.00 -1.19
C ARG A 80 0.27 11.32 0.07
N LEU A 81 0.69 10.10 0.37
CA LEU A 81 0.27 9.39 1.58
C LEU A 81 0.69 10.13 2.85
N ARG A 82 1.93 10.65 2.92
CA ARG A 82 2.37 11.50 4.05
C ARG A 82 1.43 12.66 4.28
N ALA A 83 1.08 13.38 3.22
CA ALA A 83 0.20 14.53 3.31
C ALA A 83 -1.23 14.19 3.78
N ILE A 84 -1.75 13.03 3.38
CA ILE A 84 -3.07 12.55 3.81
C ILE A 84 -2.99 11.98 5.23
N LEU A 85 -2.04 11.08 5.48
CA LEU A 85 -1.96 10.30 6.72
C LEU A 85 -1.36 11.06 7.91
N ALA A 86 -0.84 12.27 7.69
CA ALA A 86 -0.50 13.19 8.77
C ALA A 86 -1.70 13.47 9.70
N ASN A 87 -2.91 13.41 9.17
CA ASN A 87 -4.15 13.61 9.94
C ASN A 87 -4.75 12.30 10.51
N TYR A 88 -4.12 11.16 10.23
CA TYR A 88 -4.60 9.82 10.64
C TYR A 88 -3.47 9.01 11.26
N PRO A 89 -2.99 9.39 12.46
CA PRO A 89 -1.79 8.79 13.07
C PRO A 89 -1.96 7.31 13.41
N ALA A 90 -3.18 6.80 13.53
CA ALA A 90 -3.44 5.39 13.78
C ALA A 90 -3.18 4.51 12.54
N ILE A 91 -3.22 5.09 11.33
CA ILE A 91 -3.02 4.35 10.08
C ILE A 91 -1.53 4.32 9.74
N THR A 92 -0.88 3.17 9.88
CA THR A 92 0.55 3.00 9.57
C THR A 92 0.77 2.69 8.10
N PHE A 93 1.87 3.17 7.55
CA PHE A 93 2.24 2.94 6.15
C PHE A 93 3.74 2.86 5.97
N GLY A 94 4.18 2.22 4.89
CA GLY A 94 5.60 2.09 4.59
C GLY A 94 5.85 1.68 3.14
N ARG A 95 7.07 1.99 2.67
CA ARG A 95 7.55 1.59 1.36
C ARG A 95 8.63 0.52 1.52
N TYR A 96 8.44 -0.62 0.86
CA TYR A 96 9.41 -1.71 0.84
C TYR A 96 9.85 -2.00 -0.59
N VAL A 97 10.97 -1.46 -0.99
CA VAL A 97 11.58 -1.63 -2.31
C VAL A 97 13.09 -1.90 -2.18
N GLY A 98 13.78 -2.06 -3.28
CA GLY A 98 15.19 -2.44 -3.28
C GLY A 98 16.12 -1.51 -2.48
N ASP A 99 15.84 -0.19 -2.52
CA ASP A 99 16.59 0.86 -1.82
C ASP A 99 16.09 1.17 -0.40
N THR A 100 15.10 0.42 0.11
CA THR A 100 14.67 0.58 1.51
C THR A 100 15.76 0.11 2.45
N GLU A 101 16.19 1.01 3.34
CA GLU A 101 17.26 0.77 4.30
C GLU A 101 16.90 -0.34 5.30
N HIS A 102 17.91 -1.04 5.78
CA HIS A 102 17.70 -2.16 6.69
C HIS A 102 17.40 -1.70 8.10
N SER A 103 18.20 -0.76 8.62
CA SER A 103 18.07 -0.28 10.00
C SER A 103 17.24 1.01 10.10
N PRO A 104 16.49 1.19 11.21
CA PRO A 104 15.75 2.43 11.45
C PRO A 104 16.65 3.67 11.51
N GLN A 105 17.86 3.54 12.05
CA GLN A 105 18.78 4.67 12.17
C GLN A 105 19.24 5.15 10.79
N THR A 106 19.74 4.24 9.95
CA THR A 106 20.20 4.57 8.59
C THR A 106 19.03 5.12 7.76
N ALA A 107 17.83 4.54 7.90
CA ALA A 107 16.64 5.01 7.21
C ALA A 107 16.29 6.47 7.57
N ARG A 108 16.42 6.86 8.84
CA ARG A 108 16.19 8.25 9.28
C ARG A 108 17.26 9.20 8.75
N GLU A 109 18.53 8.81 8.75
CA GLU A 109 19.64 9.59 8.16
C GLU A 109 19.41 9.84 6.66
N VAL A 110 18.99 8.80 5.93
CA VAL A 110 18.66 8.90 4.50
C VAL A 110 17.42 9.78 4.29
N PHE A 111 16.41 9.67 5.16
CA PHE A 111 15.22 10.52 5.10
C PHE A 111 15.59 11.99 5.29
N GLU A 112 16.38 12.33 6.32
CA GLU A 112 16.81 13.70 6.60
C GLU A 112 17.64 14.31 5.46
N ARG A 113 18.50 13.48 4.83
CA ARG A 113 19.27 13.89 3.64
C ARG A 113 18.38 14.21 2.44
N ASN A 114 17.32 13.39 2.23
CA ASN A 114 16.42 13.54 1.10
C ASN A 114 15.35 14.61 1.33
N PHE A 115 15.03 14.92 2.58
CA PHE A 115 14.01 15.89 3.01
C PHE A 115 14.53 16.79 4.12
N PRO A 116 15.52 17.69 3.83
CA PRO A 116 16.12 18.54 4.84
C PRO A 116 15.06 19.36 5.60
N GLY A 117 15.14 19.33 6.93
CA GLY A 117 14.23 20.07 7.81
C GLY A 117 12.82 19.46 7.96
N GLN A 118 12.56 18.32 7.33
CA GLN A 118 11.33 17.56 7.56
C GLN A 118 11.59 16.39 8.52
N LYS A 119 10.57 16.02 9.28
CA LYS A 119 10.58 14.80 10.10
C LYS A 119 9.65 13.77 9.49
N PRO A 120 10.01 12.48 9.54
CA PRO A 120 9.08 11.43 9.17
C PRO A 120 7.87 11.46 10.11
N LEU A 121 6.74 10.99 9.63
CA LEU A 121 5.55 10.82 10.47
C LEU A 121 5.74 9.64 11.42
N ASP A 122 5.17 9.72 12.61
CA ASP A 122 5.26 8.65 13.62
C ASP A 122 4.62 7.34 13.14
N ASN A 123 3.65 7.43 12.23
CA ASN A 123 2.97 6.29 11.61
C ASN A 123 3.64 5.81 10.30
N GLU A 124 4.78 6.39 9.91
CA GLU A 124 5.55 5.96 8.72
C GLU A 124 6.66 4.98 9.12
N LYS A 125 6.67 3.81 8.49
CA LYS A 125 7.73 2.80 8.62
C LYS A 125 8.78 3.05 7.53
N LEU A 126 10.00 3.42 7.92
CA LEU A 126 11.05 3.82 7.00
C LEU A 126 12.00 2.67 6.64
N SER A 127 12.18 1.70 7.53
CA SER A 127 13.17 0.63 7.38
C SER A 127 12.52 -0.74 7.20
N ARG A 128 13.29 -1.67 6.61
CA ARG A 128 12.87 -3.07 6.49
C ARG A 128 12.57 -3.68 7.84
N ARG A 129 13.42 -3.40 8.83
CA ARG A 129 13.26 -3.93 10.19
C ARG A 129 11.96 -3.47 10.83
N GLU A 130 11.61 -2.19 10.76
CA GLU A 130 10.34 -1.68 11.28
C GLU A 130 9.13 -2.34 10.60
N ILE A 131 9.20 -2.56 9.27
CA ILE A 131 8.16 -3.19 8.49
C ILE A 131 8.02 -4.69 8.84
N GLN A 132 9.14 -5.39 9.07
CA GLN A 132 9.16 -6.80 9.44
C GLN A 132 8.66 -7.03 10.89
N GLU A 133 9.09 -6.18 11.82
CA GLU A 133 8.70 -6.27 13.24
C GLU A 133 7.24 -5.86 13.47
N SER A 134 6.75 -4.89 12.69
CA SER A 134 5.40 -4.37 12.78
C SER A 134 4.87 -4.02 11.39
N PRO A 135 4.30 -5.00 10.65
CA PRO A 135 3.78 -4.79 9.31
C PRO A 135 2.79 -3.63 9.26
N PRO A 136 2.98 -2.65 8.34
CA PRO A 136 2.12 -1.49 8.23
C PRO A 136 0.76 -1.84 7.62
N HIS A 137 -0.25 -1.01 7.86
CA HIS A 137 -1.58 -1.17 7.26
C HIS A 137 -1.57 -0.97 5.74
N LEU A 138 -0.79 0.01 5.25
CA LEU A 138 -0.57 0.22 3.82
C LEU A 138 0.90 -0.07 3.48
N LEU A 139 1.11 -1.03 2.60
CA LEU A 139 2.45 -1.39 2.11
C LEU A 139 2.58 -1.02 0.63
N LEU A 140 3.57 -0.19 0.31
CA LEU A 140 3.93 0.15 -1.06
C LEU A 140 5.13 -0.65 -1.50
N THR A 141 5.06 -1.27 -2.67
CA THR A 141 6.19 -2.00 -3.25
C THR A 141 6.11 -2.03 -4.77
N ASN A 142 7.08 -2.67 -5.41
CA ASN A 142 7.03 -3.01 -6.84
C ASN A 142 6.94 -4.53 -7.01
N TYR A 143 6.65 -4.98 -8.24
CA TYR A 143 6.42 -6.41 -8.49
C TYR A 143 7.69 -7.25 -8.23
N ALA A 144 8.86 -6.76 -8.66
CA ALA A 144 10.12 -7.48 -8.46
C ALA A 144 10.43 -7.65 -6.96
N MET A 145 10.19 -6.60 -6.17
CA MET A 145 10.35 -6.68 -4.72
C MET A 145 9.33 -7.60 -4.08
N LEU A 146 8.06 -7.57 -4.51
CA LEU A 146 7.05 -8.50 -4.00
C LEU A 146 7.46 -9.96 -4.19
N GLU A 147 8.08 -10.30 -5.32
CA GLU A 147 8.61 -11.65 -5.55
C GLU A 147 9.67 -12.02 -4.51
N TYR A 148 10.62 -11.12 -4.23
CA TYR A 148 11.61 -11.33 -3.16
C TYR A 148 10.96 -11.45 -1.78
N LEU A 149 9.99 -10.62 -1.46
CA LEU A 149 9.27 -10.65 -0.17
C LEU A 149 8.57 -11.98 0.06
N LEU A 150 7.99 -12.57 -0.99
CA LEU A 150 7.33 -13.88 -0.91
C LEU A 150 8.30 -15.05 -0.72
N LEU A 151 9.57 -14.89 -1.08
CA LEU A 151 10.58 -15.95 -1.00
C LEU A 151 11.44 -15.87 0.28
N ARG A 152 11.59 -14.69 0.87
CA ARG A 152 12.53 -14.48 1.97
C ARG A 152 11.88 -14.79 3.32
N PRO A 153 12.48 -15.67 4.15
CA PRO A 153 11.96 -15.98 5.48
C PRO A 153 11.84 -14.77 6.40
N ALA A 154 12.77 -13.80 6.30
CA ALA A 154 12.74 -12.58 7.10
C ALA A 154 11.50 -11.70 6.86
N ASP A 155 10.85 -11.84 5.70
CA ASP A 155 9.67 -11.07 5.31
C ASP A 155 8.36 -11.84 5.57
N SER A 156 8.45 -13.05 6.12
CA SER A 156 7.26 -13.88 6.42
C SER A 156 6.24 -13.20 7.35
N PRO A 157 6.60 -12.32 8.30
CA PRO A 157 5.61 -11.62 9.11
C PRO A 157 4.62 -10.76 8.31
N LEU A 158 4.94 -10.40 7.07
CA LEU A 158 4.02 -9.68 6.18
C LEU A 158 2.87 -10.58 5.71
N PHE A 159 3.08 -11.88 5.60
CA PHE A 159 2.19 -12.81 4.91
C PHE A 159 1.67 -13.95 5.81
N ASP A 160 2.38 -14.26 6.88
CA ASP A 160 2.13 -15.45 7.70
C ASP A 160 1.90 -15.06 9.17
N GLY A 161 1.25 -15.95 9.92
CA GLY A 161 1.03 -15.81 11.35
C GLY A 161 -0.08 -14.83 11.73
N PRO A 162 -0.07 -14.29 12.96
CA PRO A 162 -1.16 -13.48 13.49
C PRO A 162 -1.43 -12.18 12.70
N THR A 163 -0.41 -11.67 12.01
CA THR A 163 -0.47 -10.41 11.26
C THR A 163 -1.01 -10.58 9.83
N SER A 164 -1.13 -11.82 9.33
CA SER A 164 -1.52 -12.10 7.94
C SER A 164 -3.03 -12.09 7.70
N GLY A 165 -3.86 -12.23 8.72
CA GLY A 165 -5.32 -12.34 8.59
C GLY A 165 -6.03 -11.03 8.21
N HIS A 166 -5.28 -9.96 7.92
CA HIS A 166 -5.83 -8.63 7.73
C HIS A 166 -5.86 -8.15 6.27
N TRP A 167 -5.33 -8.92 5.33
CA TRP A 167 -5.27 -8.57 3.92
C TRP A 167 -6.66 -8.36 3.31
N ARG A 168 -6.87 -7.19 2.67
CA ARG A 168 -8.16 -6.84 2.05
C ARG A 168 -8.04 -6.30 0.64
N PHE A 169 -6.98 -5.53 0.36
CA PHE A 169 -6.83 -4.84 -0.91
C PHE A 169 -5.47 -5.13 -1.54
N ILE A 170 -5.48 -5.45 -2.83
CA ILE A 170 -4.30 -5.50 -3.70
C ILE A 170 -4.57 -4.55 -4.85
N ILE A 171 -3.76 -3.51 -4.96
CA ILE A 171 -3.89 -2.46 -5.97
C ILE A 171 -2.73 -2.55 -6.95
N LEU A 172 -3.02 -2.70 -8.21
CA LEU A 172 -2.04 -2.56 -9.29
C LEU A 172 -2.25 -1.20 -9.94
N ASP A 173 -1.35 -0.27 -9.69
CA ASP A 173 -1.35 1.01 -10.39
C ASP A 173 -0.61 0.88 -11.71
N GLU A 174 -1.03 1.68 -12.72
CA GLU A 174 -0.48 1.64 -14.08
C GLU A 174 -0.43 0.21 -14.67
N ALA A 175 -1.48 -0.59 -14.44
CA ALA A 175 -1.53 -2.01 -14.85
C ALA A 175 -1.33 -2.23 -16.36
N HIS A 176 -1.48 -1.19 -17.18
CA HIS A 176 -1.28 -1.25 -18.63
C HIS A 176 0.19 -1.44 -19.03
N VAL A 177 1.16 -1.18 -18.13
CA VAL A 177 2.58 -1.43 -18.41
C VAL A 177 2.95 -2.92 -18.32
N TYR A 178 2.04 -3.74 -17.79
CA TYR A 178 2.24 -5.17 -17.69
C TYR A 178 1.54 -5.84 -18.88
N ASP A 179 2.30 -6.15 -19.92
CA ASP A 179 1.83 -6.80 -21.13
C ASP A 179 2.61 -8.10 -21.41
N GLY A 180 2.11 -8.90 -22.34
CA GLY A 180 2.77 -10.13 -22.80
C GLY A 180 3.22 -11.07 -21.66
N ALA A 181 4.48 -11.43 -21.66
CA ALA A 181 5.09 -12.32 -20.64
C ALA A 181 5.01 -11.72 -19.25
N ASN A 182 5.27 -10.42 -19.10
CA ASN A 182 5.23 -9.73 -17.81
C ASN A 182 3.83 -9.80 -17.18
N ALA A 183 2.78 -9.69 -17.96
CA ALA A 183 1.41 -9.81 -17.43
C ALA A 183 1.14 -11.20 -16.86
N THR A 184 1.67 -12.25 -17.51
CA THR A 184 1.56 -13.63 -17.03
C THR A 184 2.32 -13.83 -15.73
N GLU A 185 3.58 -13.33 -15.64
CA GLU A 185 4.41 -13.42 -14.44
C GLU A 185 3.74 -12.73 -13.25
N ILE A 186 3.21 -11.52 -13.45
CA ILE A 186 2.49 -10.79 -12.41
C ILE A 186 1.20 -11.50 -12.01
N GLY A 187 0.45 -12.05 -12.96
CA GLY A 187 -0.73 -12.84 -12.66
C GLY A 187 -0.42 -14.04 -11.77
N MET A 188 0.69 -14.75 -12.05
CA MET A 188 1.16 -15.86 -11.23
C MET A 188 1.65 -15.41 -9.86
N LEU A 189 2.36 -14.27 -9.79
CA LEU A 189 2.83 -13.69 -8.54
C LEU A 189 1.66 -13.31 -7.62
N LEU A 190 0.63 -12.66 -8.17
CA LEU A 190 -0.56 -12.28 -7.41
C LEU A 190 -1.34 -13.50 -6.93
N ARG A 191 -1.41 -14.56 -7.73
CA ARG A 191 -2.00 -15.82 -7.30
C ARG A 191 -1.24 -16.45 -6.14
N ARG A 192 0.10 -16.49 -6.22
CA ARG A 192 0.95 -16.98 -5.11
C ARG A 192 0.74 -16.14 -3.84
N LEU A 193 0.65 -14.81 -3.98
CA LEU A 193 0.33 -13.92 -2.86
C LEU A 193 -1.04 -14.27 -2.27
N GLN A 194 -2.07 -14.36 -3.10
CA GLN A 194 -3.41 -14.71 -2.66
C GLN A 194 -3.44 -16.05 -1.93
N ASP A 195 -2.89 -17.09 -2.53
CA ASP A 195 -2.84 -18.44 -1.93
C ASP A 195 -2.15 -18.40 -0.56
N ARG A 196 -1.08 -17.60 -0.41
CA ARG A 196 -0.35 -17.50 0.84
C ARG A 196 -1.14 -16.78 1.93
N VAL A 197 -1.77 -15.64 1.62
CA VAL A 197 -2.48 -14.82 2.62
C VAL A 197 -3.88 -15.35 2.96
N THR A 198 -4.45 -16.21 2.09
CA THR A 198 -5.73 -16.89 2.37
C THR A 198 -5.55 -18.32 2.91
N GLY A 199 -4.31 -18.77 3.10
CA GLY A 199 -4.02 -20.14 3.55
C GLY A 199 -4.41 -21.23 2.53
N GLY A 200 -4.49 -20.87 1.23
CA GLY A 200 -4.84 -21.81 0.16
C GLY A 200 -6.34 -22.16 0.08
N GLN A 201 -7.20 -21.29 0.63
CA GLN A 201 -8.67 -21.41 0.53
C GLN A 201 -9.19 -20.87 -0.80
#